data_0172bb054c821ef0c7f01778878de08e
#
_entry.id   0172bb054c821ef0c7f01778878de08e
#
_cell.length_a   1.000
_cell.length_b   1.000
_cell.length_c   1.000
_cell.angle_alpha   90.00
_cell.angle_beta   90.00
_cell.angle_gamma   90.00
#
_symmetry.space_group_name_H-M   'P 1'
#
loop_
_entity.id
_entity.type
_entity.pdbx_description
1 polymer ?
#
loop_
_entity_poly.entity_id
_entity_poly.type
_entity_poly.pdbx_seq_one_letter_code
_entity_poly.pdbx_strand_id
1 'polypeptide(L)'
;MISSVLLRRRSFVRKAAVLAASLAGAFTMSAAQAAYPDQPVRMLVGFSAGGTTDIVARVLCKELTTTFNQSFVVENRPGAGSNLAAGEVARAKPDGYTLLMVAVTSAINQTLYKNLPFNLETSFKPVALGAKVPNILVVNPQLPVHSVQELIAYGKAHPGRLAFASSGSGTSIHMAGELFKLKTGVQMTHIPYKGSGPAVSDLVGGHVQLMFDNMPSSWPQAKAGKLRALAITTKMRSPAAPDLPTIEELHIPGLDQFDVSSWFGVIAPAGTPDDVVNKLNAAIEAALKKPEVQERFANLGAQIEYTTPQQFATFIKSQVDTWRPVVKASGATVD
;
A
#
# COMPACT_ATOMS: atom_id res chain seq x y z
N MET A 1 -26.20 83.26 -15.29
CA MET A 1 -25.76 82.46 -14.14
C MET A 1 -26.11 80.95 -14.23
N ILE A 2 -26.68 80.44 -15.33
CA ILE A 2 -27.12 78.99 -15.42
C ILE A 2 -26.07 78.08 -16.10
N SER A 3 -25.11 78.69 -16.87
CA SER A 3 -24.17 77.90 -17.68
C SER A 3 -22.98 77.30 -16.90
N SER A 4 -22.61 77.84 -15.73
CA SER A 4 -21.46 77.36 -14.94
C SER A 4 -21.76 76.14 -14.04
N VAL A 5 -23.02 75.87 -13.69
CA VAL A 5 -23.44 74.78 -12.83
C VAL A 5 -23.47 73.44 -13.60
N LEU A 6 -23.83 73.51 -14.89
CA LEU A 6 -23.89 72.28 -15.77
C LEU A 6 -22.50 71.78 -16.13
N LEU A 7 -21.49 72.62 -16.26
CA LEU A 7 -20.11 72.20 -16.53
C LEU A 7 -19.44 71.52 -15.30
N ARG A 8 -19.73 71.95 -14.07
CA ARG A 8 -19.24 71.35 -12.85
C ARG A 8 -19.86 69.92 -12.58
N ARG A 9 -21.14 69.73 -12.90
CA ARG A 9 -21.79 68.46 -12.78
C ARG A 9 -21.23 67.36 -13.74
N ARG A 10 -20.90 67.77 -14.97
CA ARG A 10 -20.31 66.84 -15.96
C ARG A 10 -18.89 66.39 -15.60
N SER A 11 -18.09 67.25 -14.97
CA SER A 11 -16.74 66.89 -14.51
C SER A 11 -16.76 65.96 -13.28
N PHE A 12 -17.76 66.13 -12.40
CA PHE A 12 -17.90 65.27 -11.20
C PHE A 12 -18.35 63.85 -11.58
N VAL A 13 -19.30 63.74 -12.52
CA VAL A 13 -19.78 62.43 -13.01
C VAL A 13 -18.65 61.69 -13.76
N ARG A 14 -17.83 62.40 -14.57
CA ARG A 14 -16.69 61.78 -15.23
C ARG A 14 -15.59 61.31 -14.25
N LYS A 15 -15.32 62.04 -13.18
CA LYS A 15 -14.36 61.62 -12.15
C LYS A 15 -14.88 60.43 -11.33
N ALA A 16 -16.17 60.38 -11.01
CA ALA A 16 -16.82 59.24 -10.32
C ALA A 16 -16.85 57.99 -11.19
N ALA A 17 -17.09 58.13 -12.51
CA ALA A 17 -17.06 56.99 -13.43
C ALA A 17 -15.63 56.42 -13.62
N VAL A 18 -14.58 57.25 -13.65
CA VAL A 18 -13.19 56.79 -13.72
C VAL A 18 -12.77 56.11 -12.42
N LEU A 19 -13.21 56.61 -11.25
CA LEU A 19 -12.91 55.98 -9.95
C LEU A 19 -13.63 54.63 -9.82
N ALA A 20 -14.89 54.53 -10.27
CA ALA A 20 -15.64 53.26 -10.27
C ALA A 20 -15.04 52.22 -11.24
N ALA A 21 -14.55 52.61 -12.41
CA ALA A 21 -13.85 51.75 -13.35
C ALA A 21 -12.48 51.28 -12.81
N SER A 22 -11.78 52.08 -12.03
CA SER A 22 -10.52 51.71 -11.37
C SER A 22 -10.74 50.74 -10.21
N LEU A 23 -11.85 50.88 -9.46
CA LEU A 23 -12.23 49.90 -8.42
C LEU A 23 -12.72 48.55 -9.00
N ALA A 24 -13.42 48.58 -10.13
CA ALA A 24 -13.89 47.33 -10.79
C ALA A 24 -12.71 46.55 -11.42
N GLY A 25 -11.63 47.20 -11.84
CA GLY A 25 -10.42 46.56 -12.35
C GLY A 25 -9.54 45.90 -11.27
N ALA A 26 -9.70 46.30 -10.00
CA ALA A 26 -8.91 45.77 -8.90
C ALA A 26 -9.44 44.42 -8.33
N PHE A 27 -10.66 44.03 -8.69
CA PHE A 27 -11.27 42.76 -8.20
C PHE A 27 -11.09 41.54 -9.10
N THR A 28 -10.42 41.67 -10.25
CA THR A 28 -9.99 40.54 -11.07
C THR A 28 -8.56 40.08 -10.74
N MET A 29 -8.14 40.14 -9.48
CA MET A 29 -7.09 39.22 -9.03
C MET A 29 -7.69 37.80 -9.07
N SER A 30 -7.59 37.16 -10.22
CA SER A 30 -7.64 35.69 -10.25
C SER A 30 -6.71 35.23 -9.14
N ALA A 31 -7.27 34.70 -8.06
CA ALA A 31 -6.49 33.93 -7.09
C ALA A 31 -5.73 32.90 -7.93
N ALA A 32 -4.46 33.15 -8.21
CA ALA A 32 -3.58 32.16 -8.76
C ALA A 32 -3.68 30.99 -7.78
N GLN A 33 -4.50 30.00 -8.14
CA GLN A 33 -4.64 28.82 -7.33
C GLN A 33 -3.24 28.23 -7.26
N ALA A 34 -2.64 28.27 -6.06
CA ALA A 34 -1.29 27.79 -5.86
C ALA A 34 -1.19 26.40 -6.46
N ALA A 35 -0.19 26.20 -7.31
CA ALA A 35 -0.10 24.93 -8.04
C ALA A 35 0.12 23.79 -7.03
N TYR A 36 -0.83 22.84 -6.96
CA TYR A 36 -0.67 21.63 -6.13
C TYR A 36 0.61 20.87 -6.50
N PRO A 37 1.39 20.37 -5.51
CA PRO A 37 1.33 20.70 -4.07
C PRO A 37 2.13 21.96 -3.75
N ASP A 38 1.59 22.83 -2.88
CA ASP A 38 2.24 24.03 -2.36
C ASP A 38 2.70 23.91 -0.89
N GLN A 39 2.39 22.77 -0.28
CA GLN A 39 2.75 22.41 1.09
C GLN A 39 3.07 20.89 1.19
N PRO A 40 3.65 20.40 2.31
CA PRO A 40 3.97 19.01 2.48
C PRO A 40 2.77 18.08 2.36
N VAL A 41 2.97 16.95 1.68
CA VAL A 41 1.97 15.87 1.50
C VAL A 41 2.28 14.73 2.45
N ARG A 42 1.27 14.26 3.17
CA ARG A 42 1.36 13.12 4.10
C ARG A 42 0.98 11.84 3.37
N MET A 43 1.85 10.83 3.40
CA MET A 43 1.58 9.48 2.95
C MET A 43 1.41 8.57 4.16
N LEU A 44 0.17 8.24 4.50
CA LEU A 44 -0.11 7.33 5.62
C LEU A 44 0.17 5.89 5.23
N VAL A 45 0.85 5.18 6.12
CA VAL A 45 1.16 3.75 6.02
C VAL A 45 0.56 3.04 7.23
N GLY A 46 -0.38 2.12 7.00
CA GLY A 46 -1.13 1.44 8.07
C GLY A 46 -0.36 0.31 8.78
N PHE A 47 0.97 0.29 8.66
CA PHE A 47 1.86 -0.71 9.23
C PHE A 47 3.10 -0.07 9.83
N SER A 48 3.79 -0.79 10.72
CA SER A 48 5.06 -0.36 11.30
C SER A 48 6.14 -0.15 10.24
N ALA A 49 7.10 0.72 10.54
CA ALA A 49 8.25 0.97 9.68
C ALA A 49 9.07 -0.32 9.41
N GLY A 50 9.77 -0.36 8.29
CA GLY A 50 10.63 -1.47 7.87
C GLY A 50 9.90 -2.64 7.20
N GLY A 51 8.56 -2.63 7.14
CA GLY A 51 7.79 -3.59 6.34
C GLY A 51 7.65 -3.15 4.88
N THR A 52 7.18 -4.06 4.01
CA THR A 52 7.09 -3.81 2.56
C THR A 52 6.28 -2.56 2.21
N THR A 53 5.14 -2.32 2.88
CA THR A 53 4.31 -1.12 2.64
C THR A 53 5.11 0.17 2.90
N ASP A 54 5.88 0.21 3.98
CA ASP A 54 6.74 1.33 4.35
C ASP A 54 7.90 1.52 3.35
N ILE A 55 8.54 0.42 2.94
CA ILE A 55 9.62 0.42 1.94
C ILE A 55 9.12 1.02 0.62
N VAL A 56 8.00 0.53 0.09
CA VAL A 56 7.41 1.02 -1.17
C VAL A 56 7.00 2.49 -1.04
N ALA A 57 6.34 2.87 0.07
CA ALA A 57 5.94 4.25 0.32
C ALA A 57 7.14 5.20 0.33
N ARG A 58 8.24 4.84 1.00
CA ARG A 58 9.45 5.68 1.08
C ARG A 58 10.15 5.83 -0.27
N VAL A 59 10.17 4.78 -1.09
CA VAL A 59 10.71 4.88 -2.45
C VAL A 59 9.90 5.88 -3.27
N LEU A 60 8.58 5.75 -3.29
CA LEU A 60 7.71 6.66 -4.04
C LEU A 60 7.77 8.10 -3.48
N CYS A 61 7.68 8.28 -2.16
CA CYS A 61 7.71 9.61 -1.54
C CYS A 61 9.02 10.36 -1.81
N LYS A 62 10.16 9.65 -1.86
CA LYS A 62 11.45 10.24 -2.24
C LYS A 62 11.39 10.82 -3.66
N GLU A 63 10.86 10.07 -4.60
CA GLU A 63 10.76 10.48 -6.01
C GLU A 63 9.75 11.61 -6.20
N LEU A 64 8.59 11.52 -5.51
CA LEU A 64 7.57 12.57 -5.53
C LEU A 64 8.09 13.87 -4.93
N THR A 65 8.87 13.81 -3.83
CA THR A 65 9.53 14.98 -3.24
C THR A 65 10.43 15.67 -4.26
N THR A 66 11.23 14.91 -5.00
CA THR A 66 12.11 15.45 -6.05
C THR A 66 11.28 16.04 -7.21
N THR A 67 10.22 15.37 -7.65
CA THR A 67 9.41 15.78 -8.81
C THR A 67 8.63 17.06 -8.53
N PHE A 68 8.06 17.18 -7.34
CA PHE A 68 7.21 18.32 -6.98
C PHE A 68 7.95 19.44 -6.26
N ASN A 69 9.22 19.25 -5.88
CA ASN A 69 9.96 20.17 -5.01
C ASN A 69 9.20 20.52 -3.71
N GLN A 70 8.42 19.54 -3.21
CA GLN A 70 7.63 19.62 -1.98
C GLN A 70 7.78 18.30 -1.22
N SER A 71 7.81 18.36 0.12
CA SER A 71 8.00 17.18 0.95
C SER A 71 6.83 16.21 0.88
N PHE A 72 7.10 14.95 0.53
CA PHE A 72 6.17 13.84 0.71
C PHE A 72 6.64 13.01 1.90
N VAL A 73 5.89 13.05 3.00
CA VAL A 73 6.29 12.48 4.30
C VAL A 73 5.54 11.20 4.57
N VAL A 74 6.27 10.10 4.81
CA VAL A 74 5.69 8.83 5.24
C VAL A 74 5.38 8.88 6.73
N GLU A 75 4.13 8.62 7.10
CA GLU A 75 3.67 8.51 8.48
C GLU A 75 3.12 7.11 8.75
N ASN A 76 3.79 6.37 9.63
CA ASN A 76 3.32 5.06 10.03
C ASN A 76 2.21 5.17 11.09
N ARG A 77 1.01 4.65 10.78
CA ARG A 77 -0.19 4.59 11.62
C ARG A 77 -0.70 3.15 11.73
N PRO A 78 0.06 2.27 12.42
CA PRO A 78 -0.28 0.85 12.46
C PRO A 78 -1.50 0.57 13.33
N GLY A 79 -2.27 -0.43 12.95
CA GLY A 79 -3.37 -0.95 13.76
C GLY A 79 -4.57 -1.46 12.95
N ALA A 80 -5.26 -2.45 13.51
CA ALA A 80 -6.44 -3.10 12.93
C ALA A 80 -6.25 -3.49 11.45
N GLY A 81 -5.12 -4.12 11.08
CA GLY A 81 -4.84 -4.48 9.69
C GLY A 81 -4.85 -3.27 8.74
N SER A 82 -4.24 -2.16 9.12
CA SER A 82 -4.24 -0.88 8.37
C SER A 82 -5.57 -0.08 8.39
N ASN A 83 -6.63 -0.60 9.02
CA ASN A 83 -7.94 0.08 9.01
C ASN A 83 -7.93 1.42 9.77
N LEU A 84 -7.04 1.61 10.77
CA LEU A 84 -6.89 2.91 11.45
C LEU A 84 -6.39 3.99 10.49
N ALA A 85 -5.33 3.71 9.73
CA ALA A 85 -4.81 4.64 8.72
C ALA A 85 -5.83 4.89 7.60
N ALA A 86 -6.47 3.84 7.09
CA ALA A 86 -7.49 3.96 6.06
C ALA A 86 -8.68 4.80 6.53
N GLY A 87 -9.16 4.60 7.76
CA GLY A 87 -10.23 5.41 8.35
C GLY A 87 -9.83 6.88 8.57
N GLU A 88 -8.55 7.17 8.89
CA GLU A 88 -8.03 8.54 8.97
C GLU A 88 -8.09 9.22 7.60
N VAL A 89 -7.57 8.56 6.56
CA VAL A 89 -7.56 9.10 5.19
C VAL A 89 -8.98 9.26 4.62
N ALA A 90 -9.88 8.30 4.87
CA ALA A 90 -11.27 8.41 4.40
C ALA A 90 -12.00 9.66 4.93
N ARG A 91 -11.58 10.19 6.09
CA ARG A 91 -12.14 11.41 6.71
C ARG A 91 -11.29 12.66 6.48
N ALA A 92 -10.15 12.53 5.84
CA ALA A 92 -9.28 13.67 5.55
C ALA A 92 -9.91 14.61 4.49
N LYS A 93 -9.43 15.84 4.42
CA LYS A 93 -9.85 16.77 3.37
C LYS A 93 -9.50 16.18 1.99
N PRO A 94 -10.42 16.27 1.01
CA PRO A 94 -10.19 15.74 -0.32
C PRO A 94 -9.39 16.74 -1.20
N ASP A 95 -8.23 17.14 -0.72
CA ASP A 95 -7.35 18.15 -1.34
C ASP A 95 -6.02 17.58 -1.86
N GLY A 96 -5.79 16.27 -1.67
CA GLY A 96 -4.59 15.57 -2.11
C GLY A 96 -3.41 15.63 -1.12
N TYR A 97 -3.51 16.33 0.02
CA TYR A 97 -2.41 16.46 0.99
C TYR A 97 -2.35 15.33 2.03
N THR A 98 -3.34 14.44 2.04
CA THR A 98 -3.32 13.23 2.86
C THR A 98 -3.65 12.04 1.98
N LEU A 99 -2.69 11.14 1.79
CA LEU A 99 -2.76 9.98 0.93
C LEU A 99 -2.60 8.70 1.76
N LEU A 100 -3.06 7.57 1.25
CA LEU A 100 -2.84 6.25 1.85
C LEU A 100 -2.01 5.38 0.90
N MET A 101 -0.95 4.79 1.41
CA MET A 101 -0.34 3.61 0.80
C MET A 101 -1.22 2.40 1.11
N VAL A 102 -2.09 2.06 0.16
CA VAL A 102 -3.02 0.93 0.27
C VAL A 102 -2.34 -0.38 -0.15
N ALA A 103 -2.75 -1.48 0.47
CA ALA A 103 -2.29 -2.82 0.15
C ALA A 103 -3.48 -3.78 0.00
N VAL A 104 -3.21 -5.00 -0.48
CA VAL A 104 -4.21 -6.09 -0.63
C VAL A 104 -5.02 -6.32 0.64
N THR A 105 -4.44 -6.05 1.81
CA THR A 105 -5.10 -6.12 3.12
C THR A 105 -6.41 -5.34 3.16
N SER A 106 -6.46 -4.16 2.52
CA SER A 106 -7.69 -3.35 2.49
C SER A 106 -8.81 -4.03 1.72
N ALA A 107 -8.51 -4.81 0.67
CA ALA A 107 -9.49 -5.61 -0.06
C ALA A 107 -9.96 -6.82 0.77
N ILE A 108 -9.04 -7.53 1.44
CA ILE A 108 -9.32 -8.64 2.35
C ILE A 108 -10.24 -8.17 3.48
N ASN A 109 -9.94 -7.03 4.07
CA ASN A 109 -10.65 -6.47 5.21
C ASN A 109 -12.12 -6.10 4.91
N GLN A 110 -12.48 -5.83 3.64
CA GLN A 110 -13.88 -5.61 3.26
C GLN A 110 -14.79 -6.81 3.57
N THR A 111 -14.21 -8.01 3.70
CA THR A 111 -14.94 -9.22 4.07
C THR A 111 -14.62 -9.68 5.50
N LEU A 112 -13.39 -9.47 5.96
CA LEU A 112 -12.90 -9.97 7.24
C LEU A 112 -13.48 -9.20 8.44
N TYR A 113 -13.61 -7.88 8.31
CA TYR A 113 -14.15 -7.00 9.35
C TYR A 113 -15.64 -6.73 9.13
N LYS A 114 -16.47 -6.99 10.13
CA LYS A 114 -17.93 -6.76 10.04
C LYS A 114 -18.32 -5.27 10.01
N ASN A 115 -17.54 -4.43 10.70
CA ASN A 115 -17.85 -3.02 10.89
C ASN A 115 -16.63 -2.16 10.51
N LEU A 116 -16.48 -1.85 9.22
CA LEU A 116 -15.48 -0.89 8.75
C LEU A 116 -16.09 0.51 8.69
N PRO A 117 -15.37 1.56 9.16
CA PRO A 117 -15.84 2.95 9.05
C PRO A 117 -15.67 3.55 7.65
N PHE A 118 -15.33 2.74 6.66
CA PHE A 118 -15.13 3.11 5.26
C PHE A 118 -15.44 1.92 4.33
N ASN A 119 -15.69 2.23 3.08
CA ASN A 119 -15.75 1.26 2.00
C ASN A 119 -14.60 1.53 1.02
N LEU A 120 -13.82 0.51 0.66
CA LEU A 120 -12.61 0.68 -0.15
C LEU A 120 -12.91 1.23 -1.56
N GLU A 121 -14.07 0.91 -2.12
CA GLU A 121 -14.44 1.32 -3.47
C GLU A 121 -15.05 2.73 -3.54
N THR A 122 -15.70 3.19 -2.45
CA THR A 122 -16.49 4.44 -2.45
C THR A 122 -15.94 5.55 -1.57
N SER A 123 -15.16 5.22 -0.52
CA SER A 123 -14.58 6.21 0.40
C SER A 123 -13.24 6.78 -0.09
N PHE A 124 -12.71 6.26 -1.19
CA PHE A 124 -11.40 6.67 -1.71
C PHE A 124 -11.45 6.87 -3.22
N LYS A 125 -10.48 7.66 -3.69
CA LYS A 125 -10.20 7.87 -5.11
C LYS A 125 -8.85 7.21 -5.44
N PRO A 126 -8.81 6.17 -6.28
CA PRO A 126 -7.58 5.52 -6.70
C PRO A 126 -6.67 6.49 -7.45
N VAL A 127 -5.37 6.44 -7.13
CA VAL A 127 -4.34 7.26 -7.80
C VAL A 127 -3.51 6.38 -8.74
N ALA A 128 -2.80 5.39 -8.22
CA ALA A 128 -1.98 4.47 -9.00
C ALA A 128 -1.70 3.18 -8.23
N LEU A 129 -1.65 2.05 -8.92
CA LEU A 129 -0.93 0.86 -8.46
C LEU A 129 0.56 1.11 -8.66
N GLY A 130 1.41 0.69 -7.72
CA GLY A 130 2.86 0.93 -7.78
C GLY A 130 3.66 -0.34 -7.89
N ALA A 131 3.24 -1.41 -7.19
CA ALA A 131 3.97 -2.66 -7.17
C ALA A 131 3.10 -3.86 -6.85
N LYS A 132 3.49 -5.01 -7.42
CA LYS A 132 3.09 -6.35 -6.96
C LYS A 132 4.31 -7.06 -6.37
N VAL A 133 4.12 -7.82 -5.32
CA VAL A 133 5.20 -8.56 -4.68
C VAL A 133 4.75 -9.98 -4.35
N PRO A 134 5.58 -10.99 -4.60
CA PRO A 134 5.32 -12.33 -4.10
C PRO A 134 5.48 -12.37 -2.57
N ASN A 135 4.79 -13.31 -1.93
CA ASN A 135 5.20 -13.71 -0.60
C ASN A 135 6.29 -14.78 -0.71
N ILE A 136 7.12 -14.87 0.31
CA ILE A 136 8.19 -15.84 0.44
C ILE A 136 8.04 -16.58 1.78
N LEU A 137 8.05 -17.91 1.74
CA LEU A 137 8.09 -18.71 2.96
C LEU A 137 9.51 -18.71 3.50
N VAL A 138 9.68 -18.09 4.65
CA VAL A 138 10.94 -18.01 5.38
C VAL A 138 10.81 -18.64 6.75
N VAL A 139 11.90 -19.26 7.22
CA VAL A 139 11.99 -19.87 8.55
C VAL A 139 13.21 -19.34 9.29
N ASN A 140 13.16 -19.40 10.63
CA ASN A 140 14.35 -19.19 11.45
C ASN A 140 15.36 -20.32 11.15
N PRO A 141 16.65 -20.04 10.94
CA PRO A 141 17.66 -21.04 10.61
C PRO A 141 17.88 -22.12 11.69
N GLN A 142 17.48 -21.85 12.95
CA GLN A 142 17.55 -22.83 14.04
C GLN A 142 16.46 -23.91 13.93
N LEU A 143 15.39 -23.66 13.17
CA LEU A 143 14.41 -24.70 12.88
C LEU A 143 15.07 -25.74 11.95
N PRO A 144 15.07 -27.05 12.30
CA PRO A 144 15.80 -28.07 11.55
C PRO A 144 15.02 -28.53 10.29
N VAL A 145 14.70 -27.55 9.42
CA VAL A 145 14.00 -27.81 8.15
C VAL A 145 14.67 -27.02 7.02
N HIS A 146 14.80 -27.65 5.85
CA HIS A 146 15.47 -27.09 4.68
C HIS A 146 14.59 -27.06 3.42
N SER A 147 13.39 -27.61 3.52
CA SER A 147 12.40 -27.66 2.43
C SER A 147 10.98 -27.51 2.96
N VAL A 148 10.04 -27.23 2.06
CA VAL A 148 8.60 -27.18 2.42
C VAL A 148 8.11 -28.56 2.88
N GLN A 149 8.61 -29.63 2.26
CA GLN A 149 8.30 -31.01 2.64
C GLN A 149 8.74 -31.31 4.08
N GLU A 150 9.97 -30.91 4.42
CA GLU A 150 10.50 -31.09 5.79
C GLU A 150 9.73 -30.24 6.81
N LEU A 151 9.32 -29.01 6.44
CA LEU A 151 8.48 -28.17 7.30
C LEU A 151 7.14 -28.85 7.59
N ILE A 152 6.50 -29.42 6.58
CA ILE A 152 5.24 -30.16 6.74
C ILE A 152 5.44 -31.39 7.62
N ALA A 153 6.48 -32.18 7.36
CA ALA A 153 6.79 -33.36 8.15
C ALA A 153 7.07 -33.00 9.62
N TYR A 154 7.88 -31.95 9.84
CA TYR A 154 8.17 -31.45 11.18
C TYR A 154 6.90 -30.98 11.91
N GLY A 155 6.04 -30.20 11.25
CA GLY A 155 4.81 -29.68 11.86
C GLY A 155 3.81 -30.79 12.21
N LYS A 156 3.73 -31.86 11.39
CA LYS A 156 2.90 -33.04 11.68
C LYS A 156 3.46 -33.92 12.83
N ALA A 157 4.79 -34.02 12.93
CA ALA A 157 5.45 -34.75 14.01
C ALA A 157 5.43 -33.98 15.35
N HIS A 158 5.30 -32.67 15.33
CA HIS A 158 5.35 -31.81 16.50
C HIS A 158 4.15 -30.83 16.54
N PRO A 159 2.92 -31.33 16.72
CA PRO A 159 1.72 -30.49 16.72
C PRO A 159 1.81 -29.38 17.79
N GLY A 160 1.44 -28.12 17.41
CA GLY A 160 1.46 -26.95 18.29
C GLY A 160 2.84 -26.33 18.53
N ARG A 161 3.93 -26.88 17.98
CA ARG A 161 5.28 -26.33 18.14
C ARG A 161 5.63 -25.23 17.14
N LEU A 162 4.87 -25.09 16.08
CA LEU A 162 5.09 -24.05 15.08
C LEU A 162 4.21 -22.83 15.35
N ALA A 163 4.83 -21.66 15.44
CA ALA A 163 4.15 -20.39 15.39
C ALA A 163 4.56 -19.65 14.10
N PHE A 164 3.59 -19.13 13.36
CA PHE A 164 3.85 -18.30 12.19
C PHE A 164 3.49 -16.84 12.47
N ALA A 165 4.41 -15.96 12.11
CA ALA A 165 4.19 -14.52 12.21
C ALA A 165 3.42 -13.98 11.01
N SER A 166 2.69 -12.88 11.21
CA SER A 166 2.18 -12.06 10.12
C SER A 166 2.34 -10.57 10.42
N SER A 167 2.21 -9.75 9.39
CA SER A 167 2.17 -8.28 9.55
C SER A 167 0.83 -7.77 10.11
N GLY A 168 -0.04 -8.69 10.56
CA GLY A 168 -1.34 -8.44 11.16
C GLY A 168 -2.43 -9.32 10.55
N SER A 169 -3.53 -9.45 11.27
CA SER A 169 -4.71 -10.17 10.77
C SER A 169 -5.26 -9.51 9.50
N GLY A 170 -5.68 -10.34 8.52
CA GLY A 170 -6.20 -9.87 7.23
C GLY A 170 -5.12 -9.50 6.20
N THR A 171 -3.83 -9.70 6.50
CA THR A 171 -2.76 -9.51 5.49
C THR A 171 -2.63 -10.73 4.58
N SER A 172 -2.03 -10.57 3.38
CA SER A 172 -1.67 -11.70 2.51
C SER A 172 -0.79 -12.72 3.23
N ILE A 173 0.04 -12.25 4.14
CA ILE A 173 0.94 -13.03 4.98
C ILE A 173 0.14 -13.95 5.93
N HIS A 174 -0.88 -13.40 6.59
CA HIS A 174 -1.81 -14.18 7.41
C HIS A 174 -2.57 -15.19 6.56
N MET A 175 -3.17 -14.75 5.45
CA MET A 175 -3.96 -15.62 4.57
C MET A 175 -3.13 -16.76 3.97
N ALA A 176 -1.86 -16.52 3.62
CA ALA A 176 -0.96 -17.57 3.16
C ALA A 176 -0.68 -18.63 4.24
N GLY A 177 -0.48 -18.21 5.49
CA GLY A 177 -0.32 -19.13 6.63
C GLY A 177 -1.57 -19.95 6.87
N GLU A 178 -2.76 -19.36 6.88
CA GLU A 178 -4.02 -20.07 7.07
C GLU A 178 -4.32 -21.02 5.89
N LEU A 179 -4.06 -20.59 4.65
CA LEU A 179 -4.19 -21.45 3.49
C LEU A 179 -3.23 -22.66 3.56
N PHE A 180 -2.00 -22.44 4.02
CA PHE A 180 -1.03 -23.53 4.20
C PHE A 180 -1.51 -24.52 5.27
N LYS A 181 -2.01 -24.05 6.41
CA LYS A 181 -2.62 -24.90 7.44
C LYS A 181 -3.76 -25.74 6.88
N LEU A 182 -4.69 -25.08 6.19
CA LEU A 182 -5.86 -25.72 5.59
C LEU A 182 -5.47 -26.82 4.61
N LYS A 183 -4.51 -26.53 3.72
CA LYS A 183 -4.11 -27.43 2.64
C LYS A 183 -3.21 -28.59 3.10
N THR A 184 -2.42 -28.41 4.15
CA THR A 184 -1.44 -29.42 4.62
C THR A 184 -1.88 -30.17 5.87
N GLY A 185 -2.84 -29.63 6.62
CA GLY A 185 -3.25 -30.13 7.95
C GLY A 185 -2.22 -29.86 9.05
N VAL A 186 -1.16 -29.07 8.79
CA VAL A 186 -0.16 -28.68 9.79
C VAL A 186 -0.79 -27.72 10.81
N GLN A 187 -0.65 -28.02 12.09
CA GLN A 187 -1.10 -27.15 13.16
C GLN A 187 -0.05 -26.08 13.45
N MET A 188 -0.40 -24.82 13.26
CA MET A 188 0.45 -23.66 13.54
C MET A 188 -0.36 -22.59 14.27
N THR A 189 0.28 -21.94 15.25
CA THR A 189 -0.31 -20.78 15.96
C THR A 189 0.00 -19.51 15.20
N HIS A 190 -1.02 -18.71 14.90
CA HIS A 190 -0.83 -17.39 14.29
C HIS A 190 -0.44 -16.34 15.34
N ILE A 191 0.64 -15.58 15.09
CA ILE A 191 1.11 -14.47 15.90
C ILE A 191 1.05 -13.19 15.06
N PRO A 192 0.02 -12.35 15.24
CA PRO A 192 -0.11 -11.10 14.50
C PRO A 192 0.77 -10.00 15.07
N TYR A 193 1.49 -9.29 14.19
CA TYR A 193 2.28 -8.09 14.51
C TYR A 193 1.64 -6.84 13.88
N LYS A 194 2.13 -5.66 14.26
CA LYS A 194 1.69 -4.38 13.67
C LYS A 194 2.39 -4.05 12.33
N GLY A 195 3.00 -5.03 11.66
CA GLY A 195 3.74 -4.89 10.40
C GLY A 195 4.86 -5.91 10.29
N SER A 196 5.43 -6.09 9.08
CA SER A 196 6.53 -7.07 8.85
C SER A 196 7.82 -6.69 9.59
N GLY A 197 8.12 -5.40 9.81
CA GLY A 197 9.35 -5.00 10.50
C GLY A 197 9.55 -5.72 11.84
N PRO A 198 8.68 -5.54 12.85
CA PRO A 198 8.77 -6.26 14.12
C PRO A 198 8.61 -7.77 13.97
N ALA A 199 7.75 -8.26 13.06
CA ALA A 199 7.57 -9.70 12.82
C ALA A 199 8.86 -10.39 12.33
N VAL A 200 9.55 -9.78 11.38
CA VAL A 200 10.84 -10.26 10.85
C VAL A 200 11.93 -10.22 11.93
N SER A 201 11.94 -9.19 12.78
CA SER A 201 12.88 -9.11 13.90
C SER A 201 12.71 -10.29 14.86
N ASP A 202 11.47 -10.60 15.23
CA ASP A 202 11.16 -11.73 16.12
C ASP A 202 11.42 -13.10 15.45
N LEU A 203 11.18 -13.20 14.13
CA LEU A 203 11.54 -14.39 13.37
C LEU A 203 13.06 -14.62 13.33
N VAL A 204 13.85 -13.57 13.11
CA VAL A 204 15.33 -13.64 13.18
C VAL A 204 15.78 -14.01 14.60
N GLY A 205 15.12 -13.48 15.63
CA GLY A 205 15.38 -13.79 17.04
C GLY A 205 14.95 -15.19 17.47
N GLY A 206 14.18 -15.94 16.64
CA GLY A 206 13.67 -17.29 16.96
C GLY A 206 12.43 -17.29 17.86
N HIS A 207 11.82 -16.14 18.15
CA HIS A 207 10.58 -16.05 18.94
C HIS A 207 9.37 -16.64 18.21
N VAL A 208 9.40 -16.64 16.88
CA VAL A 208 8.48 -17.36 15.99
C VAL A 208 9.30 -18.19 15.00
N GLN A 209 8.70 -19.23 14.41
CA GLN A 209 9.44 -20.22 13.62
C GLN A 209 9.42 -19.92 12.13
N LEU A 210 8.34 -19.36 11.61
CA LEU A 210 8.18 -19.13 10.17
C LEU A 210 7.27 -17.92 9.87
N MET A 211 7.35 -17.47 8.61
CA MET A 211 6.51 -16.41 8.09
C MET A 211 6.36 -16.56 6.58
N PHE A 212 5.17 -16.29 6.04
CA PHE A 212 4.92 -16.15 4.60
C PHE A 212 5.01 -14.67 4.20
N ASP A 213 6.16 -14.04 4.45
CA ASP A 213 6.30 -12.59 4.35
C ASP A 213 6.35 -12.08 2.92
N ASN A 214 6.09 -10.79 2.75
CA ASN A 214 6.34 -10.13 1.47
C ASN A 214 7.86 -10.06 1.20
N MET A 215 8.26 -10.37 -0.03
CA MET A 215 9.66 -10.51 -0.39
C MET A 215 10.53 -9.28 -0.05
N PRO A 216 10.10 -8.02 -0.27
CA PRO A 216 10.93 -6.84 0.05
C PRO A 216 11.36 -6.72 1.51
N SER A 217 10.59 -7.22 2.47
CA SER A 217 10.95 -7.16 3.90
C SER A 217 11.83 -8.33 4.35
N SER A 218 11.63 -9.54 3.83
CA SER A 218 12.34 -10.75 4.28
C SER A 218 13.50 -11.18 3.39
N TRP A 219 13.45 -10.91 2.09
CA TRP A 219 14.50 -11.36 1.17
C TRP A 219 15.90 -10.82 1.50
N PRO A 220 16.08 -9.54 1.90
CA PRO A 220 17.38 -9.07 2.38
C PRO A 220 17.93 -9.85 3.57
N GLN A 221 17.06 -10.30 4.49
CA GLN A 221 17.47 -11.10 5.66
C GLN A 221 17.82 -12.54 5.23
N ALA A 222 17.11 -13.10 4.26
CA ALA A 222 17.42 -14.42 3.71
C ALA A 222 18.76 -14.40 2.95
N LYS A 223 19.02 -13.39 2.12
CA LYS A 223 20.33 -13.19 1.46
C LYS A 223 21.48 -13.03 2.45
N ALA A 224 21.23 -12.41 3.59
CA ALA A 224 22.22 -12.25 4.66
C ALA A 224 22.38 -13.49 5.55
N GLY A 225 21.69 -14.60 5.25
CA GLY A 225 21.74 -15.84 6.04
C GLY A 225 21.05 -15.78 7.40
N LYS A 226 20.36 -14.67 7.72
CA LYS A 226 19.63 -14.50 8.98
C LYS A 226 18.29 -15.24 8.99
N LEU A 227 17.74 -15.54 7.82
CA LEU A 227 16.57 -16.37 7.61
C LEU A 227 16.88 -17.42 6.54
N ARG A 228 16.15 -18.52 6.54
CA ARG A 228 16.17 -19.52 5.45
C ARG A 228 14.91 -19.38 4.63
N ALA A 229 15.06 -19.08 3.33
CA ALA A 229 13.96 -19.08 2.38
C ALA A 229 13.72 -20.52 1.88
N LEU A 230 12.46 -20.96 1.86
CA LEU A 230 12.08 -22.30 1.42
C LEU A 230 11.37 -22.30 0.07
N ALA A 231 10.49 -21.34 -0.20
CA ALA A 231 9.74 -21.26 -1.44
C ALA A 231 9.08 -19.88 -1.63
N ILE A 232 8.69 -19.60 -2.86
CA ILE A 232 7.86 -18.44 -3.26
C ILE A 232 6.40 -18.91 -3.36
N THR A 233 5.46 -18.03 -3.01
CA THR A 233 4.03 -18.37 -2.94
C THR A 233 3.27 -18.08 -4.23
N THR A 234 3.89 -17.47 -5.22
CA THR A 234 3.29 -17.19 -6.53
C THR A 234 3.53 -18.34 -7.53
N LYS A 235 2.74 -18.38 -8.60
CA LYS A 235 2.88 -19.41 -9.67
C LYS A 235 4.21 -19.35 -10.39
N MET A 236 4.84 -18.16 -10.46
CA MET A 236 6.12 -17.95 -11.12
C MET A 236 7.18 -17.58 -10.10
N ARG A 237 8.42 -18.02 -10.35
CA ARG A 237 9.59 -17.63 -9.55
C ARG A 237 9.82 -16.12 -9.64
N SER A 238 10.43 -15.56 -8.62
CA SER A 238 10.88 -14.18 -8.66
C SER A 238 12.23 -14.07 -9.38
N PRO A 239 12.41 -13.12 -10.30
CA PRO A 239 13.73 -12.85 -10.91
C PRO A 239 14.82 -12.50 -9.87
N ALA A 240 14.45 -11.99 -8.70
CA ALA A 240 15.38 -11.70 -7.62
C ALA A 240 15.87 -12.96 -6.88
N ALA A 241 15.18 -14.09 -7.05
CA ALA A 241 15.51 -15.38 -6.43
C ALA A 241 15.22 -16.53 -7.42
N PRO A 242 15.93 -16.60 -8.55
CA PRO A 242 15.62 -17.56 -9.62
C PRO A 242 15.82 -19.02 -9.19
N ASP A 243 16.67 -19.28 -8.20
CA ASP A 243 16.93 -20.62 -7.68
C ASP A 243 15.91 -21.07 -6.63
N LEU A 244 15.09 -20.15 -6.10
CA LEU A 244 14.08 -20.49 -5.12
C LEU A 244 12.81 -21.01 -5.83
N PRO A 245 12.37 -22.25 -5.54
CA PRO A 245 11.19 -22.82 -6.19
C PRO A 245 9.92 -22.09 -5.75
N THR A 246 8.87 -22.16 -6.55
CA THR A 246 7.52 -21.85 -6.08
C THR A 246 6.94 -23.03 -5.31
N ILE A 247 5.95 -22.77 -4.46
CA ILE A 247 5.25 -23.86 -3.74
C ILE A 247 4.59 -24.84 -4.74
N GLU A 248 4.05 -24.30 -5.85
CA GLU A 248 3.40 -25.11 -6.89
C GLU A 248 4.40 -26.05 -7.59
N GLU A 249 5.61 -25.59 -7.90
CA GLU A 249 6.69 -26.40 -8.53
C GLU A 249 7.14 -27.58 -7.67
N LEU A 250 6.87 -27.58 -6.38
CA LEU A 250 7.24 -28.66 -5.48
C LEU A 250 6.31 -29.89 -5.59
N HIS A 251 5.20 -29.75 -6.30
CA HIS A 251 4.20 -30.82 -6.53
C HIS A 251 3.78 -31.54 -5.25
N ILE A 252 3.66 -30.80 -4.13
CA ILE A 252 3.24 -31.36 -2.84
C ILE A 252 1.71 -31.56 -2.87
N PRO A 253 1.21 -32.78 -2.60
CA PRO A 253 -0.23 -33.03 -2.59
C PRO A 253 -0.99 -32.04 -1.69
N GLY A 254 -2.03 -31.41 -2.26
CA GLY A 254 -2.85 -30.43 -1.58
C GLY A 254 -2.34 -28.98 -1.70
N LEU A 255 -1.11 -28.73 -2.12
CA LEU A 255 -0.58 -27.39 -2.33
C LEU A 255 -0.70 -26.89 -3.78
N ASP A 256 -1.42 -27.62 -4.63
CA ASP A 256 -1.75 -27.18 -5.98
C ASP A 256 -2.48 -25.84 -5.93
N GLN A 257 -2.20 -24.97 -6.91
CA GLN A 257 -2.78 -23.61 -7.00
C GLN A 257 -2.53 -22.72 -5.76
N PHE A 258 -1.40 -22.91 -5.10
CA PHE A 258 -0.98 -22.02 -4.03
C PHE A 258 -0.43 -20.73 -4.63
N ASP A 259 -1.30 -19.74 -4.78
CA ASP A 259 -0.97 -18.44 -5.41
C ASP A 259 -1.40 -17.29 -4.49
N VAL A 260 -0.46 -16.80 -3.69
CA VAL A 260 -0.68 -15.67 -2.76
C VAL A 260 0.39 -14.61 -2.98
N SER A 261 -0.05 -13.41 -3.28
CA SER A 261 0.80 -12.25 -3.47
C SER A 261 0.20 -11.02 -2.80
N SER A 262 0.98 -9.96 -2.74
CA SER A 262 0.52 -8.64 -2.30
C SER A 262 0.67 -7.62 -3.41
N TRP A 263 -0.09 -6.54 -3.30
CA TRP A 263 0.04 -5.36 -4.16
C TRP A 263 -0.02 -4.09 -3.30
N PHE A 264 0.59 -3.03 -3.81
CA PHE A 264 0.70 -1.74 -3.14
C PHE A 264 0.41 -0.61 -4.12
N GLY A 265 -0.39 0.34 -3.68
CA GLY A 265 -0.78 1.48 -4.50
C GLY A 265 -1.11 2.71 -3.65
N VAL A 266 -1.37 3.81 -4.30
CA VAL A 266 -1.70 5.08 -3.65
C VAL A 266 -3.17 5.39 -3.91
N ILE A 267 -3.89 5.74 -2.83
CA ILE A 267 -5.26 6.24 -2.89
C ILE A 267 -5.38 7.55 -2.10
N ALA A 268 -6.34 8.38 -2.50
CA ALA A 268 -6.69 9.64 -1.88
C ALA A 268 -8.11 9.57 -1.29
N PRO A 269 -8.56 10.53 -0.45
CA PRO A 269 -9.95 10.63 -0.02
C PRO A 269 -10.91 10.76 -1.22
N ALA A 270 -12.12 10.21 -1.09
CA ALA A 270 -13.16 10.43 -2.08
C ALA A 270 -13.41 11.94 -2.28
N GLY A 271 -13.68 12.37 -3.53
CA GLY A 271 -13.88 13.79 -3.84
C GLY A 271 -12.58 14.57 -4.10
N THR A 272 -11.39 13.98 -3.97
CA THR A 272 -10.14 14.63 -4.41
C THR A 272 -10.25 15.03 -5.89
N PRO A 273 -9.91 16.29 -6.27
CA PRO A 273 -10.04 16.77 -7.64
C PRO A 273 -9.28 15.92 -8.66
N ASP A 274 -9.84 15.76 -9.86
CA ASP A 274 -9.25 14.92 -10.91
C ASP A 274 -7.88 15.43 -11.37
N ASP A 275 -7.66 16.72 -11.40
CA ASP A 275 -6.38 17.33 -11.76
C ASP A 275 -5.28 16.99 -10.76
N VAL A 276 -5.61 16.95 -9.46
CA VAL A 276 -4.69 16.51 -8.39
C VAL A 276 -4.35 15.02 -8.54
N VAL A 277 -5.37 14.18 -8.74
CA VAL A 277 -5.18 12.74 -8.95
C VAL A 277 -4.33 12.46 -10.18
N ASN A 278 -4.62 13.15 -11.30
CA ASN A 278 -3.87 12.97 -12.55
C ASN A 278 -2.41 13.46 -12.43
N LYS A 279 -2.17 14.55 -11.70
CA LYS A 279 -0.79 15.00 -11.41
C LYS A 279 -0.02 13.97 -10.59
N LEU A 280 -0.62 13.45 -9.53
CA LEU A 280 -0.01 12.41 -8.69
C LEU A 280 0.24 11.13 -9.51
N ASN A 281 -0.73 10.70 -10.30
CA ASN A 281 -0.63 9.52 -11.15
C ASN A 281 0.54 9.65 -12.13
N ALA A 282 0.64 10.77 -12.87
CA ALA A 282 1.72 11.02 -13.82
C ALA A 282 3.10 11.07 -13.13
N ALA A 283 3.19 11.66 -11.94
CA ALA A 283 4.43 11.72 -11.18
C ALA A 283 4.87 10.32 -10.66
N ILE A 284 3.92 9.50 -10.20
CA ILE A 284 4.18 8.10 -9.80
C ILE A 284 4.64 7.29 -11.01
N GLU A 285 3.98 7.42 -12.16
CA GLU A 285 4.41 6.75 -13.39
C GLU A 285 5.84 7.12 -13.78
N ALA A 286 6.16 8.42 -13.79
CA ALA A 286 7.49 8.91 -14.10
C ALA A 286 8.53 8.37 -13.09
N ALA A 287 8.20 8.30 -11.81
CA ALA A 287 9.05 7.73 -10.77
C ALA A 287 9.33 6.24 -11.02
N LEU A 288 8.28 5.45 -11.33
CA LEU A 288 8.39 4.02 -11.57
C LEU A 288 9.15 3.66 -12.86
N LYS A 289 9.26 4.59 -13.81
CA LYS A 289 10.05 4.43 -15.04
C LYS A 289 11.53 4.73 -14.85
N LYS A 290 11.95 5.32 -13.73
CA LYS A 290 13.37 5.64 -13.47
C LYS A 290 14.19 4.35 -13.29
N PRO A 291 15.35 4.20 -13.97
CA PRO A 291 16.18 3.02 -13.87
C PRO A 291 16.57 2.65 -12.43
N GLU A 292 16.94 3.63 -11.62
CA GLU A 292 17.31 3.43 -10.21
C GLU A 292 16.14 2.93 -9.35
N VAL A 293 14.91 3.31 -9.68
CA VAL A 293 13.69 2.82 -9.01
C VAL A 293 13.42 1.39 -9.46
N GLN A 294 13.50 1.11 -10.75
CA GLN A 294 13.33 -0.23 -11.31
C GLN A 294 14.32 -1.22 -10.72
N GLU A 295 15.61 -0.86 -10.69
CA GLU A 295 16.66 -1.68 -10.09
C GLU A 295 16.40 -1.93 -8.60
N ARG A 296 16.01 -0.89 -7.85
CA ARG A 296 15.70 -1.03 -6.42
C ARG A 296 14.54 -1.98 -6.18
N PHE A 297 13.45 -1.89 -6.95
CA PHE A 297 12.30 -2.79 -6.83
C PHE A 297 12.69 -4.22 -7.22
N ALA A 298 13.42 -4.39 -8.32
CA ALA A 298 13.90 -5.70 -8.77
C ALA A 298 14.76 -6.38 -7.70
N ASN A 299 15.72 -5.66 -7.10
CA ASN A 299 16.59 -6.17 -6.03
C ASN A 299 15.84 -6.59 -4.76
N LEU A 300 14.66 -6.01 -4.53
CA LEU A 300 13.75 -6.34 -3.44
C LEU A 300 12.74 -7.45 -3.81
N GLY A 301 12.75 -7.93 -5.05
CA GLY A 301 11.80 -8.91 -5.57
C GLY A 301 10.39 -8.35 -5.80
N ALA A 302 10.26 -7.03 -5.87
CA ALA A 302 9.02 -6.36 -6.23
C ALA A 302 8.94 -6.16 -7.74
N GLN A 303 7.76 -6.37 -8.30
CA GLN A 303 7.44 -6.10 -9.70
C GLN A 303 6.70 -4.78 -9.80
N ILE A 304 7.23 -3.85 -10.60
CA ILE A 304 6.55 -2.59 -10.87
C ILE A 304 5.31 -2.88 -11.72
N GLU A 305 4.20 -2.30 -11.27
CA GLU A 305 2.93 -2.35 -11.98
C GLU A 305 2.33 -0.94 -11.95
N TYR A 306 2.31 -0.30 -13.11
CA TYR A 306 1.71 1.01 -13.27
C TYR A 306 0.30 0.90 -13.85
N THR A 307 -0.61 1.75 -13.36
CA THR A 307 -1.98 1.83 -13.85
C THR A 307 -2.46 3.27 -13.91
N THR A 308 -3.42 3.53 -14.79
CA THR A 308 -4.26 4.73 -14.68
C THR A 308 -5.16 4.65 -13.45
N PRO A 309 -5.73 5.77 -12.96
CA PRO A 309 -6.67 5.76 -11.84
C PRO A 309 -7.88 4.83 -12.08
N GLN A 310 -8.42 4.80 -13.30
CA GLN A 310 -9.55 3.94 -13.68
C GLN A 310 -9.18 2.46 -13.68
N GLN A 311 -8.01 2.11 -14.21
CA GLN A 311 -7.51 0.74 -14.18
C GLN A 311 -7.29 0.28 -12.74
N PHE A 312 -6.76 1.17 -11.88
CA PHE A 312 -6.58 0.84 -10.47
C PHE A 312 -7.92 0.67 -9.73
N ALA A 313 -8.93 1.49 -10.03
CA ALA A 313 -10.28 1.30 -9.49
C ALA A 313 -10.86 -0.07 -9.86
N THR A 314 -10.76 -0.45 -11.15
CA THR A 314 -11.20 -1.77 -11.63
C THR A 314 -10.42 -2.90 -10.96
N PHE A 315 -9.11 -2.74 -10.79
CA PHE A 315 -8.26 -3.70 -10.09
C PHE A 315 -8.67 -3.85 -8.62
N ILE A 316 -8.86 -2.75 -7.88
CA ILE A 316 -9.32 -2.79 -6.48
C ILE A 316 -10.62 -3.59 -6.36
N LYS A 317 -11.61 -3.30 -7.22
CA LYS A 317 -12.88 -4.05 -7.22
C LYS A 317 -12.68 -5.54 -7.47
N SER A 318 -11.86 -5.91 -8.45
CA SER A 318 -11.55 -7.31 -8.74
C SER A 318 -10.88 -8.01 -7.55
N GLN A 319 -10.03 -7.29 -6.82
CA GLN A 319 -9.36 -7.82 -5.63
C GLN A 319 -10.34 -8.06 -4.47
N VAL A 320 -11.28 -7.16 -4.24
CA VAL A 320 -12.36 -7.37 -3.24
C VAL A 320 -13.17 -8.61 -3.58
N ASP A 321 -13.54 -8.79 -4.86
CA ASP A 321 -14.32 -9.95 -5.31
C ASP A 321 -13.51 -11.26 -5.22
N THR A 322 -12.22 -11.23 -5.58
CA THR A 322 -11.31 -12.39 -5.50
C THR A 322 -11.10 -12.86 -4.06
N TRP A 323 -10.87 -11.94 -3.12
CA TRP A 323 -10.58 -12.30 -1.75
C TRP A 323 -11.81 -12.68 -0.92
N ARG A 324 -12.99 -12.26 -1.32
CA ARG A 324 -14.24 -12.57 -0.58
C ARG A 324 -14.47 -14.08 -0.34
N PRO A 325 -14.41 -14.97 -1.34
CA PRO A 325 -14.55 -16.41 -1.10
C PRO A 325 -13.36 -16.98 -0.32
N VAL A 326 -12.14 -16.49 -0.53
CA VAL A 326 -10.94 -16.95 0.18
C VAL A 326 -11.05 -16.68 1.68
N VAL A 327 -11.43 -15.46 2.07
CA VAL A 327 -11.63 -15.09 3.48
C VAL A 327 -12.71 -15.95 4.12
N LYS A 328 -13.84 -16.18 3.42
CA LYS A 328 -14.91 -17.02 3.96
C LYS A 328 -14.47 -18.48 4.15
N ALA A 329 -13.69 -19.03 3.21
CA ALA A 329 -13.21 -20.40 3.28
C ALA A 329 -12.10 -20.62 4.31
N SER A 330 -11.29 -19.59 4.58
CA SER A 330 -10.18 -19.69 5.56
C SER A 330 -10.64 -19.83 7.01
N GLY A 331 -11.89 -19.46 7.31
CA GLY A 331 -12.39 -19.38 8.69
C GLY A 331 -11.70 -18.31 9.56
N ALA A 332 -10.87 -17.44 8.95
CA ALA A 332 -10.19 -16.38 9.67
C ALA A 332 -11.21 -15.37 10.26
N THR A 333 -10.99 -14.99 11.49
CA THR A 333 -11.80 -14.00 12.21
C THR A 333 -10.90 -12.91 12.78
N VAL A 334 -11.47 -11.75 13.00
CA VAL A 334 -10.90 -10.67 13.79
C VAL A 334 -11.95 -10.31 14.83
N ASP A 335 -11.60 -10.44 16.09
CA ASP A 335 -12.46 -10.10 17.22
C ASP A 335 -12.32 -8.62 17.58
#